data_a88cc9f53cee357e1bbe680b93cea2ac
#
_entry.id   a88cc9f53cee357e1bbe680b93cea2ac
#
_cell.length_a   1.000
_cell.length_b   1.000
_cell.length_c   1.000
_cell.angle_alpha   90.00
_cell.angle_beta   90.00
_cell.angle_gamma   90.00
#
_symmetry.space_group_name_H-M   'P 1'
#
loop_
_entity.id
_entity.type
_entity.pdbx_description
1 polymer ?
#
loop_
_entity_poly.entity_id
_entity_poly.type
_entity_poly.pdbx_seq_one_letter_code
_entity_poly.pdbx_strand_id
1 'polypeptide(L)'
;RTETMTLKNGKLLAVQEAMVRKIVSELKEFDNLYYEICNEPYFGGVALDWQHHIAETIVNAESSFERKHLIAQNIANGSTRIEKPHPAVSIFNFHYSRPPDSVRLNWGLNKAIGLNETGFDGSADSTYRVQAWDFIIAGGAVYNNLDYSFTVEHPDGTNVPDGKTPGGGSPALRRQLKVLKDFIHGYDFIAMSPQESVINSGVQEGATARVLADPGRDYAIYIHHGKPGFSHNSATPSPNPRPLYAVSSEKQQTTLFCVLPPGSYEARWIDTKTGRLEKTEKLKSSGKPHALASPPYREDIALRIQRM
;
A
#
# COMPACT_ATOMS: atom_id res chain seq x y z
N ARG A 1 -22.73 12.06 12.05
CA ARG A 1 -22.55 10.63 11.74
C ARG A 1 -23.24 9.73 12.76
N THR A 2 -23.20 10.05 14.03
CA THR A 2 -23.81 9.25 15.12
C THR A 2 -25.33 9.04 14.97
N GLU A 3 -26.02 9.89 14.24
CA GLU A 3 -27.45 9.76 13.96
C GLU A 3 -27.70 9.16 12.57
N THR A 4 -26.89 9.58 11.58
CA THR A 4 -27.13 9.28 10.16
C THR A 4 -26.59 7.94 9.72
N MET A 5 -25.48 7.47 10.31
CA MET A 5 -24.80 6.22 9.92
C MET A 5 -24.97 5.18 11.02
N THR A 6 -26.22 4.88 11.34
CA THR A 6 -26.66 3.84 12.30
C THR A 6 -27.93 3.18 11.78
N LEU A 7 -28.30 2.05 12.34
CA LEU A 7 -29.58 1.37 12.03
C LEU A 7 -30.78 1.97 12.77
N LYS A 8 -30.59 3.01 13.60
CA LYS A 8 -31.63 3.55 14.49
C LYS A 8 -32.66 4.42 13.78
N ASN A 9 -32.30 5.07 12.67
CA ASN A 9 -33.19 5.96 11.91
C ASN A 9 -33.68 5.26 10.62
N GLY A 10 -34.72 4.44 10.71
CA GLY A 10 -35.20 3.63 9.63
C GLY A 10 -35.64 4.41 8.38
N LYS A 11 -36.18 5.62 8.51
CA LYS A 11 -36.55 6.44 7.36
C LYS A 11 -35.32 6.92 6.59
N LEU A 12 -34.26 7.33 7.30
CA LEU A 12 -33.01 7.76 6.68
C LEU A 12 -32.27 6.56 6.09
N LEU A 13 -32.25 5.44 6.81
CA LEU A 13 -31.65 4.20 6.33
C LEU A 13 -32.26 3.75 5.00
N ALA A 14 -33.58 3.80 4.87
CA ALA A 14 -34.27 3.45 3.62
C ALA A 14 -33.82 4.34 2.43
N VAL A 15 -33.58 5.64 2.68
CA VAL A 15 -33.05 6.54 1.65
C VAL A 15 -31.60 6.18 1.29
N GLN A 16 -30.75 5.86 2.29
CA GLN A 16 -29.38 5.42 2.06
C GLN A 16 -29.33 4.12 1.26
N GLU A 17 -30.15 3.13 1.60
CA GLU A 17 -30.27 1.90 0.84
C GLU A 17 -30.73 2.13 -0.61
N ALA A 18 -31.72 3.02 -0.81
CA ALA A 18 -32.18 3.36 -2.16
C ALA A 18 -31.07 4.01 -2.98
N MET A 19 -30.26 4.90 -2.36
CA MET A 19 -29.09 5.50 -2.98
C MET A 19 -28.05 4.44 -3.37
N VAL A 20 -27.72 3.53 -2.45
CA VAL A 20 -26.76 2.44 -2.71
C VAL A 20 -27.24 1.58 -3.89
N ARG A 21 -28.51 1.14 -3.87
CA ARG A 21 -29.09 0.35 -4.97
C ARG A 21 -29.05 1.11 -6.31
N LYS A 22 -29.31 2.41 -6.29
CA LYS A 22 -29.22 3.27 -7.49
C LYS A 22 -27.78 3.33 -8.04
N ILE A 23 -26.80 3.58 -7.18
CA ILE A 23 -25.38 3.62 -7.57
C ILE A 23 -24.96 2.30 -8.17
N VAL A 24 -25.26 1.19 -7.50
CA VAL A 24 -24.91 -0.16 -7.95
C VAL A 24 -25.57 -0.47 -9.31
N SER A 25 -26.84 -0.11 -9.49
CA SER A 25 -27.56 -0.30 -10.75
C SER A 25 -26.97 0.50 -11.91
N GLU A 26 -26.54 1.75 -11.66
CA GLU A 26 -25.98 2.62 -12.70
C GLU A 26 -24.55 2.22 -13.10
N LEU A 27 -23.80 1.65 -12.16
CA LEU A 27 -22.39 1.33 -12.36
C LEU A 27 -22.14 -0.14 -12.73
N LYS A 28 -23.17 -0.96 -12.86
CA LYS A 28 -23.09 -2.42 -13.06
C LYS A 28 -22.26 -2.88 -14.26
N GLU A 29 -22.18 -2.06 -15.31
CA GLU A 29 -21.45 -2.39 -16.55
C GLU A 29 -19.95 -2.02 -16.50
N PHE A 30 -19.50 -1.33 -15.45
CA PHE A 30 -18.12 -0.91 -15.31
C PHE A 30 -17.35 -1.89 -14.43
N ASP A 31 -16.28 -2.48 -14.94
CA ASP A 31 -15.47 -3.48 -14.25
C ASP A 31 -14.18 -2.90 -13.62
N ASN A 32 -13.98 -1.60 -13.73
CA ASN A 32 -12.79 -0.88 -13.26
C ASN A 32 -13.01 -0.08 -11.96
N LEU A 33 -13.98 -0.48 -11.15
CA LEU A 33 -14.30 0.14 -9.87
C LEU A 33 -14.49 -0.90 -8.76
N TYR A 34 -14.43 -0.45 -7.54
CA TYR A 34 -14.91 -1.15 -6.34
C TYR A 34 -15.69 -0.17 -5.47
N TYR A 35 -16.58 -0.68 -4.61
CA TYR A 35 -17.37 0.15 -3.70
C TYR A 35 -16.69 0.21 -2.35
N GLU A 36 -16.39 1.42 -1.85
CA GLU A 36 -16.02 1.62 -0.46
C GLU A 36 -17.24 2.07 0.35
N ILE A 37 -17.51 1.38 1.46
CA ILE A 37 -18.71 1.55 2.26
C ILE A 37 -18.78 2.95 2.87
N CYS A 38 -17.67 3.42 3.45
CA CYS A 38 -17.60 4.72 4.12
C CYS A 38 -16.16 5.12 4.32
N ASN A 39 -15.83 6.37 3.95
CA ASN A 39 -14.54 6.96 4.29
C ASN A 39 -14.46 7.27 5.79
N GLU A 40 -13.37 6.85 6.43
CA GLU A 40 -13.01 7.14 7.82
C GLU A 40 -14.18 6.96 8.82
N PRO A 41 -14.78 5.76 8.89
CA PRO A 41 -15.92 5.51 9.77
C PRO A 41 -15.58 5.67 11.26
N TYR A 42 -14.31 5.50 11.63
CA TYR A 42 -13.80 5.67 12.99
C TYR A 42 -13.88 7.13 13.48
N PHE A 43 -13.96 8.12 12.59
CA PHE A 43 -14.28 9.49 12.95
C PHE A 43 -15.79 9.72 12.98
N GLY A 44 -16.32 10.09 14.13
CA GLY A 44 -17.72 10.46 14.31
C GLY A 44 -18.67 9.29 14.57
N GLY A 45 -18.17 8.14 15.01
CA GLY A 45 -19.00 7.09 15.59
C GLY A 45 -19.93 6.37 14.61
N VAL A 46 -19.47 6.12 13.39
CA VAL A 46 -20.19 5.26 12.43
C VAL A 46 -20.23 3.84 12.98
N ALA A 47 -21.43 3.29 13.11
CA ALA A 47 -21.62 1.97 13.70
C ALA A 47 -21.16 0.85 12.75
N LEU A 48 -20.53 -0.18 13.28
CA LEU A 48 -20.06 -1.31 12.49
C LEU A 48 -21.22 -2.11 11.89
N ASP A 49 -22.32 -2.23 12.61
CA ASP A 49 -23.54 -2.88 12.12
C ASP A 49 -24.15 -2.16 10.92
N TRP A 50 -24.09 -0.81 10.89
CA TRP A 50 -24.49 -0.04 9.73
C TRP A 50 -23.55 -0.29 8.53
N GLN A 51 -22.24 -0.34 8.76
CA GLN A 51 -21.28 -0.65 7.68
C GLN A 51 -21.54 -2.04 7.09
N HIS A 52 -21.77 -3.04 7.92
CA HIS A 52 -22.10 -4.40 7.49
C HIS A 52 -23.43 -4.43 6.72
N HIS A 53 -24.45 -3.69 7.17
CA HIS A 53 -25.73 -3.57 6.50
C HIS A 53 -25.60 -2.94 5.09
N ILE A 54 -24.74 -1.93 4.93
CA ILE A 54 -24.46 -1.35 3.60
C ILE A 54 -23.76 -2.36 2.70
N ALA A 55 -22.79 -3.14 3.22
CA ALA A 55 -22.18 -4.22 2.45
C ALA A 55 -23.20 -5.24 1.96
N GLU A 56 -24.12 -5.67 2.84
CA GLU A 56 -25.22 -6.58 2.48
C GLU A 56 -26.17 -5.95 1.44
N THR A 57 -26.44 -4.66 1.54
CA THR A 57 -27.25 -3.93 0.58
C THR A 57 -26.64 -3.96 -0.82
N ILE A 58 -25.31 -3.80 -0.94
CA ILE A 58 -24.56 -3.92 -2.19
C ILE A 58 -24.68 -5.36 -2.73
N VAL A 59 -24.37 -6.37 -1.89
CA VAL A 59 -24.47 -7.80 -2.27
C VAL A 59 -25.85 -8.14 -2.80
N ASN A 60 -26.92 -7.69 -2.11
CA ASN A 60 -28.30 -7.95 -2.52
C ASN A 60 -28.65 -7.22 -3.83
N ALA A 61 -28.18 -6.00 -4.03
CA ALA A 61 -28.39 -5.25 -5.26
C ALA A 61 -27.72 -5.93 -6.47
N GLU A 62 -26.58 -6.59 -6.24
CA GLU A 62 -25.85 -7.31 -7.28
C GLU A 62 -26.27 -8.79 -7.43
N SER A 63 -27.26 -9.26 -6.68
CA SER A 63 -27.61 -10.70 -6.63
C SER A 63 -27.79 -11.33 -8.00
N SER A 64 -28.39 -10.61 -8.95
CA SER A 64 -28.63 -11.04 -10.33
C SER A 64 -27.51 -10.72 -11.32
N PHE A 65 -26.43 -10.01 -10.90
CA PHE A 65 -25.35 -9.64 -11.81
C PHE A 65 -24.45 -10.84 -12.09
N GLU A 66 -24.02 -10.98 -13.33
CA GLU A 66 -23.05 -12.02 -13.72
C GLU A 66 -21.69 -11.80 -13.03
N ARG A 67 -21.25 -10.55 -13.00
CA ARG A 67 -20.01 -10.12 -12.32
C ARG A 67 -20.34 -9.28 -11.09
N LYS A 68 -19.69 -9.57 -9.99
CA LYS A 68 -19.82 -8.83 -8.74
C LYS A 68 -18.64 -7.89 -8.57
N HIS A 69 -18.89 -6.68 -8.08
CA HIS A 69 -17.82 -5.76 -7.74
C HIS A 69 -17.19 -6.12 -6.38
N LEU A 70 -15.94 -5.74 -6.22
CA LEU A 70 -15.28 -5.83 -4.92
C LEU A 70 -15.86 -4.77 -3.98
N ILE A 71 -15.97 -5.13 -2.70
CA ILE A 71 -16.41 -4.23 -1.64
C ILE A 71 -15.22 -3.94 -0.73
N ALA A 72 -14.96 -2.67 -0.47
CA ALA A 72 -13.92 -2.21 0.43
C ALA A 72 -14.53 -1.64 1.71
N GLN A 73 -13.81 -1.82 2.82
CA GLN A 73 -14.11 -1.22 4.10
C GLN A 73 -12.88 -0.46 4.62
N ASN A 74 -13.05 0.80 4.97
CA ASN A 74 -12.01 1.58 5.60
C ASN A 74 -11.98 1.28 7.12
N ILE A 75 -10.81 0.95 7.66
CA ILE A 75 -10.68 0.36 8.99
C ILE A 75 -10.17 1.36 10.02
N ALA A 76 -9.02 1.99 9.76
CA ALA A 76 -8.37 2.86 10.73
C ALA A 76 -7.33 3.78 10.09
N ASN A 77 -6.98 4.86 10.82
CA ASN A 77 -5.71 5.55 10.63
C ASN A 77 -4.62 4.79 11.38
N GLY A 78 -3.48 4.56 10.71
CA GLY A 78 -2.43 3.69 11.20
C GLY A 78 -2.78 2.21 11.06
N SER A 79 -2.16 1.35 11.85
CA SER A 79 -2.29 -0.10 11.75
C SER A 79 -3.05 -0.68 12.94
N THR A 80 -4.03 -1.54 12.67
CA THR A 80 -4.77 -2.28 13.68
C THR A 80 -5.19 -3.66 13.17
N ARG A 81 -5.53 -4.56 14.09
CA ARG A 81 -6.14 -5.86 13.77
C ARG A 81 -7.62 -5.69 13.49
N ILE A 82 -8.12 -6.39 12.50
CA ILE A 82 -9.54 -6.46 12.15
C ILE A 82 -10.17 -7.60 12.95
N GLU A 83 -11.02 -7.27 13.91
CA GLU A 83 -11.61 -8.26 14.82
C GLU A 83 -12.87 -8.91 14.27
N LYS A 84 -13.65 -8.19 13.44
CA LYS A 84 -14.94 -8.63 12.91
C LYS A 84 -15.04 -8.34 11.41
N PRO A 85 -14.28 -9.09 10.56
CA PRO A 85 -14.34 -8.90 9.12
C PRO A 85 -15.68 -9.36 8.57
N HIS A 86 -16.32 -8.54 7.73
CA HIS A 86 -17.52 -8.96 7.01
C HIS A 86 -17.13 -9.86 5.82
N PRO A 87 -17.80 -11.02 5.60
CA PRO A 87 -17.40 -11.98 4.55
C PRO A 87 -17.45 -11.40 3.14
N ALA A 88 -18.40 -10.50 2.86
CA ALA A 88 -18.52 -9.85 1.56
C ALA A 88 -17.45 -8.79 1.27
N VAL A 89 -16.73 -8.32 2.28
CA VAL A 89 -15.65 -7.35 2.11
C VAL A 89 -14.43 -8.07 1.54
N SER A 90 -13.93 -7.57 0.42
CA SER A 90 -12.80 -8.11 -0.33
C SER A 90 -11.51 -7.32 -0.08
N ILE A 91 -11.62 -6.03 0.25
CA ILE A 91 -10.51 -5.11 0.46
C ILE A 91 -10.69 -4.41 1.80
N PHE A 92 -9.67 -4.47 2.65
CA PHE A 92 -9.65 -3.70 3.89
C PHE A 92 -8.64 -2.56 3.76
N ASN A 93 -9.15 -1.33 3.71
CA ASN A 93 -8.35 -0.13 3.55
C ASN A 93 -7.94 0.48 4.88
N PHE A 94 -6.71 0.90 4.94
CA PHE A 94 -6.13 1.69 6.02
C PHE A 94 -5.68 3.04 5.48
N HIS A 95 -5.75 4.07 6.32
CA HIS A 95 -5.12 5.34 6.06
C HIS A 95 -3.85 5.48 6.90
N TYR A 96 -2.83 6.11 6.37
CA TYR A 96 -1.59 6.44 7.10
C TYR A 96 -0.92 5.23 7.81
N SER A 97 -1.09 4.01 7.28
CA SER A 97 -0.44 2.80 7.80
C SER A 97 1.03 2.76 7.38
N ARG A 98 1.86 3.46 8.12
CA ARG A 98 3.29 3.56 7.93
C ARG A 98 4.04 3.56 9.28
N PRO A 99 4.85 2.54 9.56
CA PRO A 99 5.15 1.35 8.73
C PRO A 99 3.90 0.51 8.41
N PRO A 100 3.98 -0.39 7.39
CA PRO A 100 2.84 -1.15 6.87
C PRO A 100 2.46 -2.35 7.74
N ASP A 101 2.41 -2.18 9.05
CA ASP A 101 2.06 -3.24 10.00
C ASP A 101 0.63 -3.77 9.82
N SER A 102 -0.26 -2.98 9.21
CA SER A 102 -1.63 -3.41 8.88
C SER A 102 -1.63 -4.68 8.00
N VAL A 103 -0.67 -4.82 7.11
CA VAL A 103 -0.53 -6.03 6.27
C VAL A 103 -0.23 -7.23 7.14
N ARG A 104 0.84 -7.19 7.95
CA ARG A 104 1.26 -8.29 8.81
C ARG A 104 0.18 -8.68 9.82
N LEU A 105 -0.48 -7.70 10.44
CA LEU A 105 -1.53 -7.92 11.44
C LEU A 105 -2.74 -8.66 10.87
N ASN A 106 -3.04 -8.48 9.58
CA ASN A 106 -4.26 -8.96 8.95
C ASN A 106 -4.00 -9.97 7.81
N TRP A 107 -2.77 -10.39 7.59
CA TRP A 107 -2.41 -11.34 6.53
C TRP A 107 -3.25 -12.63 6.56
N GLY A 108 -3.51 -13.15 7.76
CA GLY A 108 -4.28 -14.38 7.97
C GLY A 108 -5.76 -14.29 7.55
N LEU A 109 -6.29 -13.11 7.22
CA LEU A 109 -7.64 -12.96 6.69
C LEU A 109 -7.75 -13.44 5.24
N ASN A 110 -6.63 -13.60 4.54
CA ASN A 110 -6.58 -13.91 3.10
C ASN A 110 -7.45 -12.95 2.27
N LYS A 111 -7.32 -11.67 2.54
CA LYS A 111 -8.04 -10.55 1.89
C LYS A 111 -7.03 -9.49 1.47
N ALA A 112 -7.38 -8.71 0.47
CA ALA A 112 -6.57 -7.57 0.06
C ALA A 112 -6.49 -6.52 1.19
N ILE A 113 -5.28 -6.08 1.51
CA ILE A 113 -5.04 -4.99 2.46
C ILE A 113 -4.57 -3.77 1.66
N GLY A 114 -5.27 -2.65 1.83
CA GLY A 114 -5.01 -1.40 1.12
C GLY A 114 -4.46 -0.31 2.05
N LEU A 115 -3.61 0.54 1.49
CA LEU A 115 -3.27 1.86 1.98
C LEU A 115 -3.77 2.85 0.93
N ASN A 116 -5.06 3.15 0.98
CA ASN A 116 -5.71 3.95 -0.06
C ASN A 116 -5.70 5.46 0.23
N GLU A 117 -5.16 5.86 1.38
CA GLU A 117 -4.88 7.25 1.70
C GLU A 117 -3.62 7.36 2.57
N THR A 118 -2.64 8.13 2.10
CA THR A 118 -1.50 8.58 2.90
C THR A 118 -1.11 10.00 2.49
N GLY A 119 -0.65 10.78 3.45
CA GLY A 119 -0.33 12.20 3.28
C GLY A 119 0.20 12.82 4.56
N PHE A 120 0.19 14.15 4.64
CA PHE A 120 0.70 14.94 5.76
C PHE A 120 2.18 14.73 6.07
N ASP A 121 2.94 14.25 5.08
CA ASP A 121 4.37 13.98 5.14
C ASP A 121 5.19 14.91 4.23
N GLY A 122 4.68 16.12 3.97
CA GLY A 122 5.23 17.06 3.02
C GLY A 122 4.86 16.72 1.57
N SER A 123 5.54 17.34 0.61
CA SER A 123 5.24 17.21 -0.83
C SER A 123 6.32 16.48 -1.63
N ALA A 124 7.37 15.94 -0.96
CA ALA A 124 8.48 15.29 -1.65
C ALA A 124 8.10 13.95 -2.27
N ASP A 125 8.41 13.76 -3.55
CA ASP A 125 8.16 12.52 -4.28
C ASP A 125 8.80 11.29 -3.61
N SER A 126 10.00 11.44 -3.03
CA SER A 126 10.73 10.38 -2.34
C SER A 126 9.93 9.78 -1.19
N THR A 127 9.19 10.60 -0.45
CA THR A 127 8.35 10.16 0.67
C THR A 127 7.28 9.18 0.20
N TYR A 128 6.51 9.56 -0.80
CA TYR A 128 5.37 8.74 -1.28
C TYR A 128 5.84 7.55 -2.09
N ARG A 129 6.96 7.65 -2.83
CA ARG A 129 7.58 6.50 -3.46
C ARG A 129 8.01 5.46 -2.42
N VAL A 130 8.72 5.87 -1.38
CA VAL A 130 9.18 4.96 -0.32
C VAL A 130 8.00 4.29 0.38
N GLN A 131 6.96 5.04 0.73
CA GLN A 131 5.75 4.48 1.33
C GLN A 131 5.05 3.46 0.42
N ALA A 132 4.98 3.74 -0.88
CA ALA A 132 4.37 2.83 -1.85
C ALA A 132 5.13 1.50 -1.95
N TRP A 133 6.44 1.57 -2.14
CA TRP A 133 7.29 0.38 -2.22
C TRP A 133 7.28 -0.42 -0.92
N ASP A 134 7.42 0.25 0.24
CA ASP A 134 7.40 -0.40 1.55
C ASP A 134 6.08 -1.14 1.78
N PHE A 135 4.95 -0.52 1.42
CA PHE A 135 3.62 -1.10 1.57
C PHE A 135 3.39 -2.30 0.64
N ILE A 136 3.68 -2.15 -0.65
CA ILE A 136 3.44 -3.21 -1.64
C ILE A 136 4.37 -4.41 -1.41
N ILE A 137 5.66 -4.18 -1.13
CA ILE A 137 6.59 -5.30 -0.88
C ILE A 137 6.38 -5.94 0.49
N ALA A 138 5.72 -5.27 1.42
CA ALA A 138 5.22 -5.92 2.64
C ALA A 138 4.03 -6.87 2.39
N GLY A 139 3.49 -6.92 1.18
CA GLY A 139 2.34 -7.74 0.79
C GLY A 139 1.02 -6.96 0.69
N GLY A 140 1.07 -5.63 0.68
CA GLY A 140 -0.09 -4.78 0.43
C GLY A 140 -0.60 -4.88 -1.02
N ALA A 141 -1.87 -4.66 -1.22
CA ALA A 141 -2.52 -4.85 -2.52
C ALA A 141 -2.93 -3.55 -3.23
N VAL A 142 -3.24 -2.50 -2.46
CA VAL A 142 -3.68 -1.20 -2.98
C VAL A 142 -2.87 -0.10 -2.32
N TYR A 143 -2.32 0.81 -3.10
CA TYR A 143 -1.65 2.02 -2.60
C TYR A 143 -2.17 3.26 -3.31
N ASN A 144 -2.47 4.29 -2.54
CA ASN A 144 -2.74 5.64 -3.04
C ASN A 144 -2.27 6.68 -2.02
N ASN A 145 -1.68 7.77 -2.50
CA ASN A 145 -1.38 8.95 -1.70
C ASN A 145 -2.31 10.11 -2.06
N LEU A 146 -2.46 11.04 -1.15
CA LEU A 146 -3.12 12.32 -1.43
C LEU A 146 -2.30 13.07 -2.49
N ASP A 147 -2.79 13.08 -3.73
CA ASP A 147 -2.16 13.73 -4.88
C ASP A 147 -2.82 15.08 -5.15
N TYR A 148 -2.13 16.16 -4.77
CA TYR A 148 -2.56 17.55 -4.94
C TYR A 148 -2.02 18.20 -6.22
N SER A 149 -1.44 17.41 -7.12
CA SER A 149 -1.03 17.92 -8.44
C SER A 149 -2.20 18.08 -9.41
N PHE A 150 -3.34 17.46 -9.11
CA PHE A 150 -4.58 17.64 -9.88
C PHE A 150 -5.44 18.74 -9.24
N THR A 151 -5.73 19.79 -9.99
CA THR A 151 -6.65 20.86 -9.61
C THR A 151 -7.58 21.19 -10.78
N VAL A 152 -8.55 22.07 -10.57
CA VAL A 152 -9.41 22.55 -11.66
C VAL A 152 -8.58 23.24 -12.75
N GLU A 153 -7.57 23.99 -12.35
CA GLU A 153 -6.65 24.71 -13.23
C GLU A 153 -5.60 23.78 -13.87
N HIS A 154 -5.32 22.65 -13.25
CA HIS A 154 -4.35 21.65 -13.69
C HIS A 154 -4.96 20.24 -13.73
N PRO A 155 -5.94 19.97 -14.61
CA PRO A 155 -6.60 18.67 -14.69
C PRO A 155 -5.69 17.56 -15.24
N ASP A 156 -4.53 17.93 -15.76
CA ASP A 156 -3.47 17.02 -16.23
C ASP A 156 -2.49 16.58 -15.12
N GLY A 157 -2.68 17.08 -13.89
CA GLY A 157 -1.84 16.73 -12.75
C GLY A 157 -0.46 17.37 -12.77
N THR A 158 -0.35 18.59 -13.32
CA THR A 158 0.90 19.36 -13.41
C THR A 158 1.04 20.43 -12.34
N ASN A 159 0.02 20.64 -11.49
CA ASN A 159 0.13 21.57 -10.37
C ASN A 159 1.28 21.16 -9.43
N VAL A 160 1.99 22.15 -8.91
CA VAL A 160 3.06 21.96 -7.92
C VAL A 160 2.50 22.23 -6.53
N PRO A 161 2.31 21.20 -5.69
CA PRO A 161 1.84 21.38 -4.33
C PRO A 161 2.76 22.30 -3.52
N ASP A 162 2.21 23.26 -2.82
CA ASP A 162 2.95 24.34 -2.12
C ASP A 162 3.59 23.91 -0.79
N GLY A 163 3.56 22.63 -0.44
CA GLY A 163 4.08 22.10 0.84
C GLY A 163 3.18 22.36 2.05
N LYS A 164 2.10 23.14 1.91
CA LYS A 164 1.04 23.31 2.92
C LYS A 164 -0.14 22.37 2.67
N THR A 165 -0.20 21.80 1.47
CA THR A 165 -1.18 20.79 1.10
C THR A 165 -0.98 19.52 1.94
N PRO A 166 -2.08 18.80 2.24
CA PRO A 166 -2.00 17.53 2.98
C PRO A 166 -1.21 16.43 2.27
N GLY A 167 -0.87 16.59 0.98
CA GLY A 167 -0.14 15.60 0.21
C GLY A 167 0.82 16.22 -0.79
N GLY A 168 1.46 15.36 -1.55
CA GLY A 168 2.35 15.72 -2.65
C GLY A 168 1.69 15.51 -4.00
N GLY A 169 2.42 14.86 -4.87
CA GLY A 169 2.00 14.53 -6.22
C GLY A 169 2.76 15.31 -7.27
N SER A 170 3.14 14.59 -8.30
CA SER A 170 3.80 15.16 -9.46
C SER A 170 3.78 14.18 -10.64
N PRO A 171 3.98 14.65 -11.89
CA PRO A 171 4.22 13.74 -13.00
C PRO A 171 5.44 12.82 -12.78
N ALA A 172 6.45 13.26 -12.02
CA ALA A 172 7.62 12.46 -11.69
C ALA A 172 7.27 11.33 -10.72
N LEU A 173 6.52 11.63 -9.65
CA LEU A 173 6.05 10.60 -8.71
C LEU A 173 5.23 9.52 -9.44
N ARG A 174 4.29 9.90 -10.29
CA ARG A 174 3.49 8.92 -11.05
C ARG A 174 4.34 8.01 -11.94
N ARG A 175 5.42 8.54 -12.56
CA ARG A 175 6.39 7.68 -13.28
C ARG A 175 7.13 6.73 -12.35
N GLN A 176 7.50 7.18 -11.15
CA GLN A 176 8.16 6.33 -10.14
C GLN A 176 7.22 5.25 -9.60
N LEU A 177 5.95 5.57 -9.39
CA LEU A 177 4.93 4.58 -9.01
C LEU A 177 4.67 3.57 -10.14
N LYS A 178 4.80 4.01 -11.41
CA LYS A 178 4.77 3.07 -12.55
C LYS A 178 5.95 2.09 -12.50
N VAL A 179 7.12 2.51 -12.06
CA VAL A 179 8.27 1.59 -11.88
C VAL A 179 7.93 0.49 -10.86
N LEU A 180 7.30 0.84 -9.74
CA LEU A 180 6.82 -0.14 -8.77
C LEU A 180 5.78 -1.09 -9.39
N LYS A 181 4.80 -0.56 -10.11
CA LYS A 181 3.81 -1.36 -10.83
C LYS A 181 4.48 -2.36 -11.77
N ASP A 182 5.37 -1.88 -12.64
CA ASP A 182 6.06 -2.73 -13.61
C ASP A 182 6.95 -3.77 -12.92
N PHE A 183 7.56 -3.41 -11.78
CA PHE A 183 8.38 -4.32 -10.97
C PHE A 183 7.56 -5.47 -10.42
N ILE A 184 6.43 -5.20 -9.75
CA ILE A 184 5.61 -6.23 -9.11
C ILE A 184 4.85 -7.08 -10.14
N HIS A 185 4.40 -6.49 -11.24
CA HIS A 185 3.74 -7.22 -12.34
C HIS A 185 4.71 -8.10 -13.15
N GLY A 186 6.01 -7.98 -12.92
CA GLY A 186 7.01 -8.90 -13.46
C GLY A 186 7.11 -10.23 -12.71
N TYR A 187 6.24 -10.49 -11.73
CA TYR A 187 6.14 -11.72 -10.95
C TYR A 187 4.73 -12.30 -11.02
N ASP A 188 4.59 -13.56 -10.69
CA ASP A 188 3.31 -14.15 -10.25
C ASP A 188 3.06 -13.73 -8.78
N PHE A 189 2.79 -12.45 -8.57
CA PHE A 189 2.72 -11.86 -7.22
C PHE A 189 1.58 -12.42 -6.37
N ILE A 190 0.58 -13.05 -6.99
CA ILE A 190 -0.53 -13.71 -6.26
C ILE A 190 -0.02 -14.95 -5.50
N ALA A 191 1.02 -15.62 -6.02
CA ALA A 191 1.66 -16.74 -5.36
C ALA A 191 2.65 -16.31 -4.27
N MET A 192 2.98 -15.01 -4.17
CA MET A 192 3.98 -14.49 -3.24
C MET A 192 3.39 -14.18 -1.86
N SER A 193 4.24 -14.27 -0.85
CA SER A 193 3.88 -13.92 0.55
C SER A 193 5.05 -13.21 1.25
N PRO A 194 4.80 -12.44 2.32
CA PRO A 194 5.86 -11.84 3.13
C PRO A 194 6.82 -12.90 3.68
N GLN A 195 8.14 -12.75 3.43
CA GLN A 195 9.17 -13.72 3.74
C GLN A 195 10.43 -13.04 4.29
N GLU A 196 10.29 -12.28 5.37
CA GLU A 196 11.40 -11.50 5.95
C GLU A 196 12.60 -12.38 6.36
N SER A 197 12.37 -13.64 6.70
CA SER A 197 13.43 -14.62 7.05
C SER A 197 14.40 -14.96 5.92
N VAL A 198 14.10 -14.59 4.68
CA VAL A 198 15.03 -14.70 3.53
C VAL A 198 16.29 -13.87 3.77
N ILE A 199 16.16 -12.71 4.43
CA ILE A 199 17.29 -11.88 4.82
C ILE A 199 17.83 -12.35 6.18
N ASN A 200 18.94 -13.05 6.17
CA ASN A 200 19.60 -13.52 7.39
C ASN A 200 20.30 -12.37 8.14
N SER A 201 20.93 -11.45 7.41
CA SER A 201 21.64 -10.29 7.98
C SER A 201 22.02 -9.28 6.89
N GLY A 202 22.64 -8.18 7.28
CA GLY A 202 23.20 -7.17 6.37
C GLY A 202 22.30 -5.95 6.15
N VAL A 203 21.12 -5.90 6.77
CA VAL A 203 20.33 -4.66 6.82
C VAL A 203 21.05 -3.68 7.71
N GLN A 204 21.40 -2.52 7.16
CA GLN A 204 22.14 -1.48 7.88
C GLN A 204 21.29 -0.85 8.99
N GLU A 205 21.95 -0.33 10.02
CA GLU A 205 21.27 0.45 11.05
C GLU A 205 20.52 1.65 10.42
N GLY A 206 19.27 1.80 10.78
CA GLY A 206 18.40 2.86 10.25
C GLY A 206 17.82 2.59 8.86
N ALA A 207 18.15 1.46 8.24
CA ALA A 207 17.47 0.98 7.05
C ALA A 207 16.31 0.03 7.40
N THR A 208 15.35 -0.07 6.49
CA THR A 208 14.29 -1.08 6.51
C THR A 208 14.43 -1.94 5.25
N ALA A 209 14.22 -3.25 5.39
CA ALA A 209 14.13 -4.15 4.27
C ALA A 209 12.83 -4.95 4.33
N ARG A 210 12.18 -5.14 3.16
CA ARG A 210 10.98 -5.97 3.00
C ARG A 210 11.23 -7.05 1.98
N VAL A 211 10.60 -8.19 2.18
CA VAL A 211 10.67 -9.32 1.25
C VAL A 211 9.28 -9.85 0.98
N LEU A 212 8.90 -9.85 -0.29
CA LEU A 212 7.75 -10.58 -0.80
C LEU A 212 8.27 -11.69 -1.71
N ALA A 213 7.88 -12.95 -1.48
CA ALA A 213 8.48 -14.07 -2.21
C ALA A 213 7.53 -15.25 -2.44
N ASP A 214 7.74 -15.94 -3.55
CA ASP A 214 7.38 -17.33 -3.79
C ASP A 214 8.66 -18.16 -3.57
N PRO A 215 8.83 -18.79 -2.38
CA PRO A 215 10.10 -19.41 -1.98
C PRO A 215 10.58 -20.47 -2.97
N GLY A 216 11.81 -20.32 -3.43
CA GLY A 216 12.43 -21.22 -4.42
C GLY A 216 12.22 -20.78 -5.87
N ARG A 217 11.40 -19.75 -6.12
CA ARG A 217 11.13 -19.21 -7.46
C ARG A 217 11.50 -17.73 -7.57
N ASP A 218 10.75 -16.87 -6.87
CA ASP A 218 10.77 -15.43 -7.06
C ASP A 218 10.89 -14.69 -5.72
N TYR A 219 11.72 -13.64 -5.70
CA TYR A 219 11.90 -12.80 -4.51
C TYR A 219 11.96 -11.34 -4.93
N ALA A 220 11.06 -10.54 -4.41
CA ALA A 220 11.04 -9.11 -4.47
C ALA A 220 11.55 -8.57 -3.14
N ILE A 221 12.69 -7.89 -3.14
CA ILE A 221 13.29 -7.31 -1.94
C ILE A 221 13.36 -5.80 -2.15
N TYR A 222 13.01 -5.04 -1.14
CA TYR A 222 13.07 -3.61 -1.15
C TYR A 222 13.80 -3.09 0.09
N ILE A 223 14.72 -2.15 -0.10
CA ILE A 223 15.50 -1.52 0.97
C ILE A 223 15.33 -0.01 0.89
N HIS A 224 15.04 0.63 2.02
CA HIS A 224 14.95 2.07 2.11
C HIS A 224 15.54 2.62 3.41
N HIS A 225 15.90 3.92 3.39
CA HIS A 225 16.40 4.67 4.52
C HIS A 225 15.40 5.76 4.96
N GLY A 226 14.10 5.47 4.79
CA GLY A 226 13.02 6.30 5.32
C GLY A 226 12.71 5.89 6.75
N LYS A 227 12.62 6.88 7.64
CA LYS A 227 12.19 6.67 9.02
C LYS A 227 10.79 7.25 9.19
N PRO A 228 9.81 6.46 9.65
CA PRO A 228 8.54 7.04 10.07
C PRO A 228 8.82 8.02 11.20
N GLY A 229 8.29 9.23 11.07
CA GLY A 229 8.26 10.20 12.14
C GLY A 229 7.21 9.84 13.19
N PHE A 230 7.17 10.57 14.29
CA PHE A 230 6.22 10.32 15.38
C PHE A 230 4.77 10.36 14.89
N SER A 231 4.02 9.36 15.34
CA SER A 231 2.59 9.15 15.09
C SER A 231 1.77 10.44 15.30
N HIS A 232 0.84 10.69 14.39
CA HIS A 232 -0.22 11.70 14.53
C HIS A 232 -1.26 11.30 15.60
N ASN A 233 -0.83 11.11 16.85
CA ASN A 233 -1.73 11.04 17.98
C ASN A 233 -1.77 12.35 18.80
N SER A 234 -1.22 13.44 18.28
CA SER A 234 -1.40 14.75 18.90
C SER A 234 -2.56 15.50 18.26
N ALA A 235 -3.61 15.69 19.02
CA ALA A 235 -4.78 16.49 18.68
C ALA A 235 -4.51 18.00 18.48
N THR A 236 -3.24 18.39 18.33
CA THR A 236 -2.83 19.78 18.09
C THR A 236 -2.01 19.86 16.81
N PRO A 237 -2.46 20.67 15.81
CA PRO A 237 -1.66 20.94 14.62
C PRO A 237 -0.34 21.62 15.01
N SER A 238 0.78 21.00 14.65
CA SER A 238 2.07 21.68 14.80
C SER A 238 2.16 22.80 13.77
N PRO A 239 2.54 24.04 14.18
CA PRO A 239 2.74 25.16 13.25
C PRO A 239 3.94 24.96 12.29
N ASN A 240 4.74 23.91 12.47
CA ASN A 240 5.80 23.46 11.57
C ASN A 240 5.65 21.95 11.42
N PRO A 241 4.94 21.45 10.39
CA PRO A 241 4.88 20.01 10.12
C PRO A 241 6.29 19.57 9.70
N ARG A 242 7.05 18.96 10.63
CA ARG A 242 8.25 18.21 10.25
C ARG A 242 7.77 17.05 9.37
N PRO A 243 8.47 16.75 8.26
CA PRO A 243 8.12 15.59 7.46
C PRO A 243 8.08 14.37 8.39
N LEU A 244 6.89 13.76 8.51
CA LEU A 244 6.67 12.59 9.36
C LEU A 244 7.43 11.37 8.84
N TYR A 245 7.94 11.47 7.63
CA TYR A 245 8.74 10.43 6.98
C TYR A 245 10.03 11.05 6.45
N ALA A 246 11.09 10.98 7.23
CA ALA A 246 12.40 11.49 6.83
C ALA A 246 13.11 10.44 5.98
N VAL A 247 13.32 10.75 4.70
CA VAL A 247 14.10 9.90 3.78
C VAL A 247 15.52 10.43 3.69
N SER A 248 16.50 9.59 4.04
CA SER A 248 17.91 9.96 3.89
C SER A 248 18.33 9.92 2.43
N SER A 249 18.88 11.02 1.93
CA SER A 249 19.43 11.13 0.57
C SER A 249 20.94 10.88 0.50
N GLU A 250 21.56 10.43 1.58
CA GLU A 250 22.97 10.07 1.59
C GLU A 250 23.26 8.88 0.68
N LYS A 251 24.48 8.82 0.16
CA LYS A 251 24.93 7.68 -0.65
C LYS A 251 25.11 6.46 0.23
N GLN A 252 24.43 5.38 -0.09
CA GLN A 252 24.42 4.11 0.63
C GLN A 252 24.97 2.98 -0.26
N GLN A 253 25.43 1.92 0.37
CA GLN A 253 25.71 0.63 -0.25
C GLN A 253 25.46 -0.47 0.78
N THR A 254 24.61 -1.43 0.46
CA THR A 254 24.20 -2.49 1.39
C THR A 254 24.64 -3.86 0.87
N THR A 255 25.11 -4.71 1.75
CA THR A 255 25.35 -6.12 1.45
C THR A 255 24.39 -6.97 2.26
N LEU A 256 23.37 -7.54 1.59
CA LEU A 256 22.45 -8.47 2.21
C LEU A 256 23.03 -9.88 2.21
N PHE A 257 22.81 -10.63 3.28
CA PHE A 257 23.06 -12.05 3.34
C PHE A 257 21.71 -12.79 3.25
N CYS A 258 21.39 -13.33 2.09
CA CYS A 258 20.12 -13.99 1.82
C CYS A 258 20.25 -15.51 1.87
N VAL A 259 19.26 -16.18 2.46
CA VAL A 259 19.12 -17.63 2.46
C VAL A 259 18.06 -18.01 1.44
N LEU A 260 18.49 -18.65 0.36
CA LEU A 260 17.62 -19.16 -0.70
C LEU A 260 17.71 -20.69 -0.75
N PRO A 261 16.65 -21.41 -1.06
CA PRO A 261 16.72 -22.87 -1.31
C PRO A 261 17.81 -23.22 -2.33
N PRO A 262 18.34 -24.46 -2.31
CA PRO A 262 19.34 -24.89 -3.29
C PRO A 262 18.84 -24.71 -4.73
N GLY A 263 19.66 -24.09 -5.58
CA GLY A 263 19.30 -23.78 -6.96
C GLY A 263 20.17 -22.70 -7.58
N SER A 264 19.95 -22.44 -8.86
CA SER A 264 20.57 -21.35 -9.60
C SER A 264 19.62 -20.18 -9.71
N TYR A 265 20.09 -18.97 -9.44
CA TYR A 265 19.28 -17.76 -9.44
C TYR A 265 20.00 -16.63 -10.18
N GLU A 266 19.21 -15.69 -10.67
CA GLU A 266 19.68 -14.39 -11.16
C GLU A 266 19.18 -13.30 -10.23
N ALA A 267 20.08 -12.45 -9.74
CA ALA A 267 19.80 -11.30 -8.90
C ALA A 267 20.02 -10.02 -9.70
N ARG A 268 19.02 -9.13 -9.70
CA ARG A 268 18.98 -7.88 -10.45
C ARG A 268 18.65 -6.71 -9.53
N TRP A 269 19.58 -5.79 -9.37
CA TRP A 269 19.39 -4.55 -8.62
C TRP A 269 18.78 -3.48 -9.53
N ILE A 270 17.73 -2.82 -9.06
CA ILE A 270 16.90 -1.91 -9.85
C ILE A 270 16.75 -0.57 -9.12
N ASP A 271 17.02 0.50 -9.84
CA ASP A 271 16.76 1.87 -9.37
C ASP A 271 15.24 2.12 -9.34
N THR A 272 14.71 2.44 -8.18
CA THR A 272 13.27 2.61 -7.92
C THR A 272 12.65 3.85 -8.56
N LYS A 273 13.49 4.82 -8.95
CA LYS A 273 13.05 6.08 -9.57
C LYS A 273 12.88 5.94 -11.08
N THR A 274 13.76 5.15 -11.71
CA THR A 274 13.87 5.07 -13.16
C THR A 274 13.51 3.70 -13.72
N GLY A 275 13.50 2.65 -12.90
CA GLY A 275 13.36 1.27 -13.32
C GLY A 275 14.63 0.70 -13.98
N ARG A 276 15.73 1.46 -13.98
CA ARG A 276 16.97 1.04 -14.61
C ARG A 276 17.60 -0.14 -13.86
N LEU A 277 18.06 -1.12 -14.62
CA LEU A 277 18.88 -2.20 -14.12
C LEU A 277 20.30 -1.68 -13.81
N GLU A 278 20.68 -1.70 -12.54
CA GLU A 278 21.97 -1.18 -12.06
C GLU A 278 23.05 -2.26 -11.99
N LYS A 279 22.67 -3.49 -11.63
CA LYS A 279 23.60 -4.61 -11.51
C LYS A 279 22.86 -5.92 -11.70
N THR A 280 23.50 -6.87 -12.36
CA THR A 280 23.04 -8.27 -12.46
C THR A 280 24.14 -9.19 -12.00
N GLU A 281 23.78 -10.24 -11.25
CA GLU A 281 24.68 -11.29 -10.87
C GLU A 281 23.95 -12.63 -10.84
N LYS A 282 24.66 -13.72 -11.23
CA LYS A 282 24.18 -15.08 -11.14
C LYS A 282 24.77 -15.73 -9.91
N LEU A 283 23.95 -16.47 -9.18
CA LEU A 283 24.39 -17.18 -7.99
C LEU A 283 23.87 -18.61 -7.97
N LYS A 284 24.63 -19.47 -7.32
CA LYS A 284 24.24 -20.85 -7.02
C LYS A 284 24.07 -20.96 -5.51
N SER A 285 22.85 -21.11 -5.05
CA SER A 285 22.56 -21.29 -3.63
C SER A 285 22.71 -22.76 -3.23
N SER A 286 23.27 -22.98 -2.05
CA SER A 286 23.33 -24.26 -1.37
C SER A 286 22.40 -24.36 -0.16
N GLY A 287 21.54 -23.36 0.05
CA GLY A 287 20.72 -23.21 1.26
C GLY A 287 21.43 -22.46 2.40
N LYS A 288 22.68 -22.01 2.17
CA LYS A 288 23.43 -21.18 3.14
C LYS A 288 23.32 -19.70 2.80
N PRO A 289 23.59 -18.79 3.76
CA PRO A 289 23.61 -17.35 3.47
C PRO A 289 24.55 -17.01 2.31
N HIS A 290 24.06 -16.26 1.34
CA HIS A 290 24.79 -15.76 0.19
C HIS A 290 24.82 -14.24 0.22
N ALA A 291 26.00 -13.65 0.03
CA ALA A 291 26.17 -12.20 0.05
C ALA A 291 25.75 -11.58 -1.28
N LEU A 292 24.85 -10.62 -1.24
CA LEU A 292 24.37 -9.84 -2.38
C LEU A 292 24.67 -8.35 -2.11
N ALA A 293 25.72 -7.84 -2.74
CA ALA A 293 26.12 -6.45 -2.59
C ALA A 293 25.40 -5.56 -3.61
N SER A 294 24.70 -4.53 -3.10
CA SER A 294 24.06 -3.54 -3.96
C SER A 294 25.11 -2.70 -4.72
N PRO A 295 24.75 -2.10 -5.87
CA PRO A 295 25.43 -0.92 -6.34
C PRO A 295 25.23 0.22 -5.34
N PRO A 296 26.00 1.33 -5.43
CA PRO A 296 25.72 2.54 -4.66
C PRO A 296 24.35 3.12 -5.04
N TYR A 297 23.54 3.48 -4.06
CA TYR A 297 22.23 4.08 -4.24
C TYR A 297 21.98 5.24 -3.28
N ARG A 298 20.88 5.95 -3.47
CA ARG A 298 20.39 6.98 -2.54
C ARG A 298 18.91 6.71 -2.24
N GLU A 299 18.51 6.93 -1.02
CA GLU A 299 17.13 6.80 -0.53
C GLU A 299 16.66 5.33 -0.47
N ASP A 300 16.56 4.67 -1.60
CA ASP A 300 15.98 3.33 -1.72
C ASP A 300 16.48 2.57 -2.95
N ILE A 301 16.38 1.25 -2.90
CA ILE A 301 16.74 0.34 -4.01
C ILE A 301 15.91 -0.95 -3.94
N ALA A 302 15.62 -1.53 -5.09
CA ALA A 302 14.95 -2.82 -5.19
C ALA A 302 15.90 -3.91 -5.72
N LEU A 303 15.67 -5.15 -5.26
CA LEU A 303 16.38 -6.34 -5.71
C LEU A 303 15.36 -7.39 -6.14
N ARG A 304 15.46 -7.82 -7.39
CA ARG A 304 14.74 -8.97 -7.95
C ARG A 304 15.65 -10.18 -7.94
N ILE A 305 15.19 -11.30 -7.36
CA ILE A 305 15.89 -12.59 -7.47
C ILE A 305 14.91 -13.57 -8.11
N GLN A 306 15.33 -14.24 -9.16
CA GLN A 306 14.53 -15.22 -9.88
C GLN A 306 15.32 -16.50 -10.12
N ARG A 307 14.64 -17.64 -9.97
CA ARG A 307 15.22 -18.95 -10.30
C ARG A 307 15.43 -19.06 -11.81
N MET A 308 16.59 -19.56 -12.23
CA MET A 308 16.93 -19.84 -13.62
C MET A 308 16.48 -21.23 -14.04
#